data_bf5134c26c3737c35d635f16cb3653ad
#
_entry.id   bf5134c26c3737c35d635f16cb3653ad
#
_cell.length_a   1.000
_cell.length_b   1.000
_cell.length_c   1.000
_cell.angle_alpha   90.00
_cell.angle_beta   90.00
_cell.angle_gamma   90.00
#
_symmetry.space_group_name_H-M   'P 1'
#
loop_
_entity.id
_entity.type
_entity.pdbx_description
1 polymer ?
#
loop_
_entity_poly.entity_id
_entity_poly.type
_entity_poly.pdbx_seq_one_letter_code
_entity_poly.pdbx_strand_id
1 'polypeptide(L)'
;MTKTKNLKPGQTYETATGKIEYTLQSDMMFHYVMQKSKGALTGLVCALKGISPSEVKDIHVENPIDLNNAAKETIMDIKLTLNNNEIMNIELQTYPTNYWIFRSILYLCRAFDCIGSGDNYSDLKATTLYCITDQKLIPNAQPEFYAKYLLTNQANHKIYTEKFGINMLQLNYTDLATKADIANNLVYWANLFKATTWEDFKALAKDNPAIEEVGTMIFELNYDNQAKELLEGQRRYREQMATEYATGVIDAKKELQPIIDDLKEKSAKLENENARLQALRKEHGISDK
;
A
#
# COMPACT_ATOMS: atom_id res chain seq x y z
N MET A 1 3.41 28.21 21.66
CA MET A 1 2.30 28.75 20.86
C MET A 1 1.08 27.86 21.06
N THR A 2 -0.01 28.42 21.56
CA THR A 2 -1.26 27.71 21.83
C THR A 2 -1.85 27.29 20.49
N LYS A 3 -1.86 25.96 20.19
CA LYS A 3 -2.46 25.39 18.98
C LYS A 3 -3.96 25.72 19.01
N THR A 4 -4.46 26.48 18.04
CA THR A 4 -5.88 26.78 17.91
C THR A 4 -6.58 25.50 17.43
N LYS A 5 -7.28 24.82 18.33
CA LYS A 5 -8.10 23.66 17.99
C LYS A 5 -9.50 24.13 17.61
N ASN A 6 -10.02 23.69 16.47
CA ASN A 6 -11.40 23.94 16.03
C ASN A 6 -12.42 23.04 16.76
N LEU A 7 -12.22 22.81 18.06
CA LEU A 7 -13.06 21.95 18.88
C LEU A 7 -14.23 22.76 19.46
N LYS A 8 -15.43 22.23 19.38
CA LYS A 8 -16.57 22.72 20.16
C LYS A 8 -16.36 22.38 21.65
N PRO A 9 -16.86 23.22 22.58
CA PRO A 9 -16.77 22.88 23.99
C PRO A 9 -17.35 21.49 24.29
N GLY A 10 -16.60 20.65 25.01
CA GLY A 10 -16.99 19.28 25.36
C GLY A 10 -16.86 18.23 24.27
N GLN A 11 -16.28 18.55 23.12
CA GLN A 11 -16.01 17.57 22.06
C GLN A 11 -14.69 16.85 22.34
N THR A 12 -14.77 15.52 22.46
CA THR A 12 -13.64 14.63 22.72
C THR A 12 -13.74 13.42 21.80
N TYR A 13 -12.71 12.56 21.77
CA TYR A 13 -12.75 11.29 21.03
C TYR A 13 -13.96 10.46 21.44
N GLU A 14 -14.28 10.37 22.73
CA GLU A 14 -15.39 9.58 23.27
C GLU A 14 -16.75 10.07 22.74
N THR A 15 -16.90 11.39 22.59
CA THR A 15 -18.15 12.01 22.11
C THR A 15 -18.20 12.19 20.59
N ALA A 16 -17.12 11.91 19.87
CA ALA A 16 -17.07 12.05 18.42
C ALA A 16 -18.01 11.10 17.72
N THR A 17 -18.71 11.57 16.68
CA THR A 17 -19.65 10.79 15.86
C THR A 17 -19.53 11.18 14.40
N GLY A 18 -19.97 10.29 13.50
CA GLY A 18 -20.02 10.50 12.07
C GLY A 18 -18.67 10.32 11.39
N LYS A 19 -18.49 10.96 10.23
CA LYS A 19 -17.34 10.74 9.34
C LYS A 19 -16.03 11.26 9.93
N ILE A 20 -14.96 10.47 9.81
CA ILE A 20 -13.57 10.88 10.04
C ILE A 20 -13.07 11.56 8.76
N GLU A 21 -12.59 12.79 8.86
CA GLU A 21 -12.13 13.57 7.70
C GLU A 21 -10.80 13.01 7.15
N TYR A 22 -9.84 12.76 8.04
CA TYR A 22 -8.54 12.16 7.73
C TYR A 22 -8.34 10.89 8.54
N THR A 23 -8.41 9.76 7.87
CA THR A 23 -8.33 8.41 8.46
C THR A 23 -6.89 7.89 8.49
N LEU A 24 -6.69 6.64 8.94
CA LEU A 24 -5.40 5.93 8.82
C LEU A 24 -4.94 5.69 7.38
N GLN A 25 -5.78 5.92 6.37
CA GLN A 25 -5.38 5.87 4.96
C GLN A 25 -4.66 7.14 4.48
N SER A 26 -4.47 8.12 5.34
CA SER A 26 -3.58 9.25 5.07
C SER A 26 -2.16 8.91 5.52
N ASP A 27 -1.17 9.00 4.60
CA ASP A 27 0.23 8.64 4.89
C ASP A 27 0.77 9.36 6.11
N MET A 28 0.54 10.68 6.20
CA MET A 28 0.99 11.47 7.34
C MET A 28 0.31 11.03 8.65
N MET A 29 -1.01 10.80 8.61
CA MET A 29 -1.75 10.31 9.77
C MET A 29 -1.21 8.97 10.22
N PHE A 30 -1.07 8.03 9.29
CA PHE A 30 -0.54 6.69 9.53
C PHE A 30 0.85 6.75 10.15
N HIS A 31 1.79 7.46 9.49
CA HIS A 31 3.16 7.58 9.97
C HIS A 31 3.22 8.21 11.37
N TYR A 32 2.55 9.37 11.55
CA TYR A 32 2.57 10.09 12.82
C TYR A 32 2.03 9.24 13.98
N VAL A 33 0.90 8.58 13.77
CA VAL A 33 0.24 7.79 14.81
C VAL A 33 1.08 6.56 15.14
N MET A 34 1.60 5.85 14.16
CA MET A 34 2.41 4.64 14.38
C MET A 34 3.74 4.93 15.06
N GLN A 35 4.40 6.06 14.73
CA GLN A 35 5.63 6.43 15.44
C GLN A 35 5.39 6.86 16.90
N LYS A 36 4.18 7.32 17.25
CA LYS A 36 3.84 7.77 18.62
C LYS A 36 3.30 6.65 19.49
N SER A 37 2.48 5.73 18.95
CA SER A 37 1.94 4.61 19.71
C SER A 37 2.78 3.34 19.48
N LYS A 38 3.71 3.09 20.41
CA LYS A 38 4.53 1.85 20.39
C LYS A 38 3.65 0.60 20.45
N GLY A 39 2.53 0.64 21.16
CA GLY A 39 1.60 -0.47 21.27
C GLY A 39 0.93 -0.79 19.92
N ALA A 40 0.42 0.24 19.22
CA ALA A 40 -0.18 0.07 17.90
C ALA A 40 0.85 -0.38 16.86
N LEU A 41 2.05 0.24 16.84
CA LEU A 41 3.13 -0.18 15.93
C LEU A 41 3.53 -1.65 16.17
N THR A 42 3.70 -2.06 17.43
CA THR A 42 3.99 -3.46 17.77
C THR A 42 2.88 -4.39 17.29
N GLY A 43 1.62 -4.03 17.52
CA GLY A 43 0.47 -4.82 17.06
C GLY A 43 0.42 -4.98 15.54
N LEU A 44 0.66 -3.91 14.79
CA LEU A 44 0.72 -3.94 13.32
C LEU A 44 1.88 -4.82 12.83
N VAL A 45 3.07 -4.66 13.39
CA VAL A 45 4.27 -5.47 13.04
C VAL A 45 4.01 -6.95 13.33
N CYS A 46 3.44 -7.28 14.47
CA CYS A 46 3.07 -8.66 14.81
C CYS A 46 2.10 -9.25 13.79
N ALA A 47 1.06 -8.50 13.41
CA ALA A 47 0.10 -8.95 12.42
C ALA A 47 0.76 -9.18 11.04
N LEU A 48 1.55 -8.23 10.55
CA LEU A 48 2.22 -8.32 9.24
C LEU A 48 3.23 -9.47 9.18
N LYS A 49 3.92 -9.75 10.27
CA LYS A 49 4.91 -10.84 10.33
C LYS A 49 4.29 -12.19 10.69
N GLY A 50 3.16 -12.21 11.36
CA GLY A 50 2.59 -13.41 11.95
C GLY A 50 3.36 -13.90 13.18
N ILE A 51 3.85 -12.99 14.02
CA ILE A 51 4.59 -13.28 15.27
C ILE A 51 3.82 -12.79 16.48
N SER A 52 4.14 -13.33 17.65
CA SER A 52 3.56 -12.88 18.91
C SER A 52 4.23 -11.60 19.43
N PRO A 53 3.54 -10.76 20.24
CA PRO A 53 4.14 -9.59 20.87
C PRO A 53 5.36 -9.91 21.73
N SER A 54 5.46 -11.10 22.31
CA SER A 54 6.60 -11.54 23.12
C SER A 54 7.89 -11.74 22.31
N GLU A 55 7.79 -11.91 21.00
CA GLU A 55 8.93 -12.01 20.07
C GLU A 55 9.49 -10.64 19.68
N VAL A 56 8.75 -9.56 19.94
CA VAL A 56 9.18 -8.19 19.72
C VAL A 56 9.91 -7.68 20.94
N LYS A 57 11.23 -7.72 20.91
CA LYS A 57 12.11 -7.24 22.01
C LYS A 57 12.34 -5.74 21.88
N ASP A 58 12.56 -5.27 20.65
CA ASP A 58 12.80 -3.87 20.36
C ASP A 58 12.24 -3.48 18.98
N ILE A 59 11.70 -2.26 18.88
CA ILE A 59 11.25 -1.62 17.66
C ILE A 59 11.76 -0.18 17.66
N HIS A 60 12.48 0.18 16.61
CA HIS A 60 13.00 1.53 16.43
C HIS A 60 12.58 2.08 15.06
N VAL A 61 11.89 3.24 15.06
CA VAL A 61 11.54 3.97 13.82
C VAL A 61 12.74 4.80 13.40
N GLU A 62 13.31 4.47 12.22
CA GLU A 62 14.52 5.08 11.69
C GLU A 62 14.30 6.51 11.12
N ASN A 63 13.09 6.79 10.66
CA ASN A 63 12.71 8.03 9.98
C ASN A 63 11.48 8.71 10.60
N PRO A 64 11.54 9.11 11.90
CA PRO A 64 10.40 9.76 12.52
C PRO A 64 10.10 11.10 11.86
N ILE A 65 8.81 11.43 11.70
CA ILE A 65 8.36 12.71 11.16
C ILE A 65 8.07 13.72 12.29
N ASP A 66 8.36 15.00 12.03
CA ASP A 66 7.94 16.11 12.87
C ASP A 66 6.89 16.95 12.10
N LEU A 67 5.71 17.12 12.70
CA LEU A 67 4.62 17.90 12.09
C LEU A 67 5.01 19.37 11.79
N ASN A 68 5.97 19.93 12.53
CA ASN A 68 6.45 21.29 12.26
C ASN A 68 7.27 21.38 10.96
N ASN A 69 7.84 20.25 10.50
CA ASN A 69 8.69 20.15 9.30
C ASN A 69 8.09 19.27 8.20
N ALA A 70 6.98 18.59 8.45
CA ALA A 70 6.38 17.59 7.57
C ALA A 70 6.05 18.13 6.15
N ALA A 71 5.82 19.44 6.00
CA ALA A 71 5.61 20.05 4.69
C ALA A 71 6.82 19.97 3.75
N LYS A 72 8.02 19.70 4.29
CA LYS A 72 9.28 19.55 3.53
C LYS A 72 9.71 18.09 3.35
N GLU A 73 9.08 17.17 4.07
CA GLU A 73 9.40 15.75 4.05
C GLU A 73 8.53 15.04 3.03
N THR A 74 9.15 14.50 2.00
CA THR A 74 8.47 13.75 0.92
C THR A 74 8.37 12.24 1.20
N ILE A 75 9.04 11.73 2.25
CA ILE A 75 9.09 10.32 2.59
C ILE A 75 8.06 10.02 3.67
N MET A 76 6.99 9.32 3.30
CA MET A 76 5.87 8.99 4.20
C MET A 76 5.83 7.50 4.61
N ASP A 77 6.85 6.72 4.20
CA ASP A 77 7.00 5.33 4.59
C ASP A 77 7.54 5.24 6.02
N ILE A 78 7.14 4.21 6.74
CA ILE A 78 7.73 3.91 8.04
C ILE A 78 8.87 2.92 7.84
N LYS A 79 10.12 3.38 7.99
CA LYS A 79 11.27 2.51 8.06
C LYS A 79 11.57 2.21 9.53
N LEU A 80 11.65 0.93 9.88
CA LEU A 80 11.97 0.52 11.24
C LEU A 80 12.97 -0.64 11.28
N THR A 81 13.71 -0.71 12.38
CA THR A 81 14.52 -1.86 12.75
C THR A 81 13.81 -2.65 13.84
N LEU A 82 13.64 -3.95 13.61
CA LEU A 82 13.04 -4.90 14.53
C LEU A 82 14.12 -5.79 15.15
N ASN A 83 14.16 -5.86 16.48
CA ASN A 83 15.09 -6.71 17.25
C ASN A 83 16.57 -6.54 16.84
N ASN A 84 16.92 -5.36 16.32
CA ASN A 84 18.25 -4.99 15.84
C ASN A 84 18.81 -5.86 14.68
N ASN A 85 18.03 -6.74 14.09
CA ASN A 85 18.50 -7.67 13.04
C ASN A 85 17.63 -7.71 11.77
N GLU A 86 16.53 -6.96 11.73
CA GLU A 86 15.62 -6.92 10.59
C GLU A 86 15.21 -5.49 10.29
N ILE A 87 15.17 -5.15 9.00
CA ILE A 87 14.66 -3.88 8.49
C ILE A 87 13.27 -4.14 7.89
N MET A 88 12.30 -3.37 8.35
CA MET A 88 10.97 -3.34 7.77
C MET A 88 10.71 -1.94 7.20
N ASN A 89 10.28 -1.90 5.95
CA ASN A 89 9.73 -0.69 5.35
C ASN A 89 8.22 -0.87 5.16
N ILE A 90 7.40 -0.08 5.84
CA ILE A 90 5.94 -0.17 5.75
C ILE A 90 5.45 1.02 4.94
N GLU A 91 4.93 0.73 3.76
CA GLU A 91 4.42 1.71 2.81
C GLU A 91 2.89 1.63 2.72
N LEU A 92 2.23 2.77 2.82
CA LEU A 92 0.79 2.91 2.58
C LEU A 92 0.56 3.44 1.17
N GLN A 93 -0.04 2.60 0.30
CA GLN A 93 -0.29 2.95 -1.10
C GLN A 93 -1.79 3.03 -1.36
N THR A 94 -2.37 4.22 -1.25
CA THR A 94 -3.82 4.47 -1.39
C THR A 94 -4.20 5.19 -2.69
N TYR A 95 -3.28 5.30 -3.63
CA TYR A 95 -3.54 5.86 -4.96
C TYR A 95 -2.95 4.97 -6.06
N PRO A 96 -3.56 4.93 -7.26
CA PRO A 96 -3.09 4.08 -8.34
C PRO A 96 -1.72 4.54 -8.84
N THR A 97 -0.86 3.56 -9.18
CA THR A 97 0.43 3.82 -9.83
C THR A 97 0.77 2.70 -10.80
N ASN A 98 1.26 3.07 -11.98
CA ASN A 98 1.68 2.10 -13.00
C ASN A 98 3.07 1.54 -12.75
N TYR A 99 3.85 2.13 -11.84
CA TYR A 99 5.25 1.79 -11.62
C TYR A 99 5.50 1.11 -10.28
N TRP A 100 4.44 0.60 -9.64
CA TRP A 100 4.55 -0.03 -8.32
C TRP A 100 5.63 -1.11 -8.26
N ILE A 101 5.63 -2.04 -9.21
CA ILE A 101 6.58 -3.17 -9.23
C ILE A 101 8.03 -2.67 -9.22
N PHE A 102 8.36 -1.70 -10.07
CA PHE A 102 9.72 -1.15 -10.14
C PHE A 102 10.07 -0.32 -8.90
N ARG A 103 9.11 0.47 -8.40
CA ARG A 103 9.30 1.31 -7.22
C ARG A 103 9.51 0.47 -5.98
N SER A 104 8.71 -0.56 -5.76
CA SER A 104 8.81 -1.45 -4.61
C SER A 104 10.15 -2.21 -4.59
N ILE A 105 10.62 -2.71 -5.75
CA ILE A 105 11.94 -3.34 -5.87
C ILE A 105 13.04 -2.32 -5.54
N LEU A 106 12.98 -1.11 -6.10
CA LEU A 106 13.97 -0.07 -5.84
C LEU A 106 14.04 0.29 -4.35
N TYR A 107 12.88 0.44 -3.69
CA TYR A 107 12.82 0.77 -2.27
C TYR A 107 13.34 -0.37 -1.40
N LEU A 108 13.00 -1.60 -1.74
CA LEU A 108 13.51 -2.79 -1.06
C LEU A 108 15.05 -2.89 -1.21
N CYS A 109 15.60 -2.67 -2.42
CA CYS A 109 17.05 -2.66 -2.64
C CYS A 109 17.76 -1.57 -1.82
N ARG A 110 17.21 -0.36 -1.78
CA ARG A 110 17.75 0.75 -0.99
C ARG A 110 17.73 0.48 0.52
N ALA A 111 16.69 -0.20 0.99
CA ALA A 111 16.59 -0.58 2.40
C ALA A 111 17.54 -1.75 2.75
N PHE A 112 17.76 -2.66 1.81
CA PHE A 112 18.64 -3.83 1.97
C PHE A 112 20.13 -3.45 1.94
N ASP A 113 20.51 -2.40 1.19
CA ASP A 113 21.87 -1.85 1.13
C ASP A 113 22.18 -1.05 2.41
N CYS A 114 22.36 -1.79 3.50
CA CYS A 114 22.50 -1.24 4.86
C CYS A 114 23.89 -1.42 5.46
N ILE A 115 24.87 -1.94 4.70
CA ILE A 115 26.25 -2.13 5.15
C ILE A 115 27.18 -1.11 4.49
N GLY A 116 28.24 -0.72 5.20
CA GLY A 116 29.25 0.22 4.75
C GLY A 116 30.42 -0.44 4.02
N SER A 117 31.33 0.39 3.51
CA SER A 117 32.56 -0.09 2.90
C SER A 117 33.43 -0.79 3.94
N GLY A 118 33.76 -2.06 3.70
CA GLY A 118 34.59 -2.88 4.61
C GLY A 118 33.79 -3.75 5.59
N ASP A 119 32.46 -3.62 5.65
CA ASP A 119 31.62 -4.48 6.46
C ASP A 119 31.51 -5.89 5.84
N ASN A 120 31.13 -6.86 6.68
CA ASN A 120 30.96 -8.24 6.21
C ASN A 120 29.56 -8.42 5.61
N TYR A 121 29.44 -9.14 4.50
CA TYR A 121 28.15 -9.50 3.91
C TYR A 121 27.24 -10.34 4.85
N SER A 122 27.82 -11.01 5.85
CA SER A 122 27.04 -11.70 6.89
C SER A 122 26.20 -10.73 7.75
N ASP A 123 26.60 -9.45 7.82
CA ASP A 123 25.96 -8.42 8.64
C ASP A 123 24.73 -7.81 7.95
N LEU A 124 24.46 -8.20 6.69
CA LEU A 124 23.22 -7.84 5.98
C LEU A 124 22.00 -8.30 6.77
N LYS A 125 21.18 -7.34 7.15
CA LYS A 125 19.92 -7.58 7.87
C LYS A 125 18.85 -8.12 6.91
N ALA A 126 17.97 -8.98 7.41
CA ALA A 126 16.77 -9.33 6.69
C ALA A 126 15.94 -8.05 6.44
N THR A 127 15.52 -7.84 5.20
CA THR A 127 14.80 -6.64 4.80
C THR A 127 13.53 -7.01 4.06
N THR A 128 12.40 -6.52 4.55
CA THR A 128 11.09 -6.76 3.93
C THR A 128 10.36 -5.44 3.74
N LEU A 129 9.85 -5.22 2.54
CA LEU A 129 8.91 -4.15 2.25
C LEU A 129 7.49 -4.68 2.49
N TYR A 130 6.73 -3.98 3.32
CA TYR A 130 5.32 -4.23 3.58
C TYR A 130 4.47 -3.12 2.93
N CYS A 131 3.66 -3.48 1.95
CA CYS A 131 2.72 -2.56 1.32
C CYS A 131 1.32 -2.79 1.88
N ILE A 132 0.68 -1.73 2.36
CA ILE A 132 -0.74 -1.72 2.73
C ILE A 132 -1.48 -0.91 1.67
N THR A 133 -2.45 -1.52 0.99
CA THR A 133 -3.09 -0.89 -0.17
C THR A 133 -4.57 -1.23 -0.31
N ASP A 134 -5.34 -0.28 -0.81
CA ASP A 134 -6.70 -0.47 -1.34
C ASP A 134 -6.73 -0.48 -2.88
N GLN A 135 -5.54 -0.42 -3.53
CA GLN A 135 -5.41 -0.35 -4.98
C GLN A 135 -4.97 -1.68 -5.59
N LYS A 136 -5.36 -1.94 -6.83
CA LYS A 136 -4.83 -3.05 -7.64
C LYS A 136 -3.50 -2.64 -8.25
N LEU A 137 -2.40 -2.91 -7.53
CA LEU A 137 -1.05 -2.44 -7.90
C LEU A 137 -0.33 -3.34 -8.91
N ILE A 138 -0.70 -4.63 -8.99
CA ILE A 138 -0.10 -5.59 -9.92
C ILE A 138 -1.12 -5.93 -11.00
N PRO A 139 -0.87 -5.54 -12.26
CA PRO A 139 -1.76 -5.88 -13.38
C PRO A 139 -1.88 -7.40 -13.54
N ASN A 140 -3.09 -7.88 -13.82
CA ASN A 140 -3.38 -9.29 -14.10
C ASN A 140 -3.07 -10.28 -12.95
N ALA A 141 -2.67 -9.80 -11.76
CA ALA A 141 -2.57 -10.66 -10.59
C ALA A 141 -3.96 -11.13 -10.15
N GLN A 142 -4.04 -12.38 -9.67
CA GLN A 142 -5.24 -12.86 -8.98
C GLN A 142 -5.44 -12.08 -7.68
N PRO A 143 -6.68 -11.82 -7.27
CA PRO A 143 -6.97 -11.20 -5.99
C PRO A 143 -6.45 -12.07 -4.83
N GLU A 144 -5.71 -11.46 -3.92
CA GLU A 144 -5.22 -12.06 -2.69
C GLU A 144 -5.38 -11.06 -1.54
N PHE A 145 -5.67 -11.54 -0.33
CA PHE A 145 -5.74 -10.65 0.83
C PHE A 145 -4.36 -10.28 1.34
N TYR A 146 -3.47 -11.28 1.51
CA TYR A 146 -2.09 -11.07 1.95
C TYR A 146 -1.12 -11.86 1.09
N ALA A 147 -0.48 -11.18 0.15
CA ALA A 147 0.48 -11.76 -0.77
C ALA A 147 1.91 -11.61 -0.25
N LYS A 148 2.74 -12.66 -0.46
CA LYS A 148 4.16 -12.67 -0.09
C LYS A 148 5.02 -13.03 -1.29
N TYR A 149 5.97 -12.18 -1.62
CA TYR A 149 6.89 -12.35 -2.74
C TYR A 149 8.32 -12.51 -2.23
N LEU A 150 8.97 -13.61 -2.65
CA LEU A 150 10.35 -13.95 -2.31
C LEU A 150 11.12 -14.31 -3.58
N LEU A 151 12.45 -14.25 -3.51
CA LEU A 151 13.32 -14.79 -4.56
C LEU A 151 13.28 -16.30 -4.50
N THR A 152 12.91 -16.93 -5.63
CA THR A 152 12.82 -18.39 -5.74
C THR A 152 13.55 -18.90 -6.97
N ASN A 153 14.02 -20.14 -6.92
CA ASN A 153 14.51 -20.85 -8.10
C ASN A 153 13.34 -21.15 -9.04
N GLN A 154 13.45 -20.71 -10.28
CA GLN A 154 12.37 -20.80 -11.27
C GLN A 154 12.00 -22.25 -11.61
N ALA A 155 12.96 -23.19 -11.57
CA ALA A 155 12.72 -24.57 -11.95
C ALA A 155 12.08 -25.45 -10.86
N ASN A 156 12.41 -25.19 -9.58
CA ASN A 156 11.97 -26.05 -8.48
C ASN A 156 11.26 -25.30 -7.36
N HIS A 157 11.03 -23.98 -7.51
CA HIS A 157 10.36 -23.09 -6.58
C HIS A 157 10.97 -23.03 -5.17
N LYS A 158 12.21 -23.50 -4.99
CA LYS A 158 12.90 -23.36 -3.70
C LYS A 158 13.24 -21.90 -3.44
N ILE A 159 12.98 -21.45 -2.23
CA ILE A 159 13.34 -20.11 -1.77
C ILE A 159 14.86 -19.97 -1.79
N TYR A 160 15.37 -18.95 -2.46
CA TYR A 160 16.80 -18.63 -2.49
C TYR A 160 17.25 -17.96 -1.19
N THR A 161 16.44 -17.04 -0.68
CA THR A 161 16.65 -16.35 0.60
C THR A 161 15.34 -15.83 1.16
N GLU A 162 15.20 -15.85 2.48
CA GLU A 162 14.11 -15.21 3.22
C GLU A 162 14.48 -13.80 3.69
N LYS A 163 15.74 -13.38 3.48
CA LYS A 163 16.23 -12.07 3.90
C LYS A 163 15.78 -10.91 3.00
N PHE A 164 15.07 -11.17 1.89
CA PHE A 164 14.71 -10.17 0.90
C PHE A 164 13.32 -10.48 0.34
N GLY A 165 12.34 -9.65 0.68
CA GLY A 165 10.96 -9.93 0.30
C GLY A 165 10.05 -8.71 0.26
N ILE A 166 8.90 -8.88 -0.42
CA ILE A 166 7.81 -7.90 -0.46
C ILE A 166 6.55 -8.59 0.00
N ASN A 167 5.85 -7.99 0.96
CA ASN A 167 4.54 -8.44 1.42
C ASN A 167 3.49 -7.37 1.11
N MET A 168 2.31 -7.78 0.68
CA MET A 168 1.22 -6.86 0.33
C MET A 168 -0.05 -7.22 1.08
N LEU A 169 -0.54 -6.31 1.91
CA LEU A 169 -1.86 -6.38 2.55
C LEU A 169 -2.86 -5.60 1.70
N GLN A 170 -3.79 -6.31 1.05
CA GLN A 170 -4.77 -5.74 0.12
C GLN A 170 -6.11 -5.56 0.84
N LEU A 171 -6.40 -4.33 1.25
CA LEU A 171 -7.55 -3.98 2.12
C LEU A 171 -8.91 -4.34 1.54
N ASN A 172 -9.02 -4.42 0.21
CA ASN A 172 -10.28 -4.71 -0.50
C ASN A 172 -10.65 -6.19 -0.54
N TYR A 173 -9.74 -7.10 -0.16
CA TYR A 173 -9.93 -8.54 -0.29
C TYR A 173 -9.99 -9.26 1.06
N THR A 174 -10.59 -8.64 2.07
CA THR A 174 -10.74 -9.23 3.41
C THR A 174 -11.57 -10.52 3.41
N ASP A 175 -12.44 -10.72 2.42
CA ASP A 175 -13.20 -11.93 2.16
C ASP A 175 -12.35 -13.13 1.71
N LEU A 176 -11.14 -12.86 1.18
CA LEU A 176 -10.15 -13.87 0.78
C LEU A 176 -9.15 -14.20 1.89
N ALA A 177 -9.31 -13.64 3.08
CA ALA A 177 -8.41 -13.89 4.20
C ALA A 177 -8.38 -15.37 4.61
N THR A 178 -7.19 -15.91 4.75
CA THR A 178 -6.98 -17.27 5.25
C THR A 178 -7.20 -17.35 6.76
N LYS A 179 -7.33 -18.57 7.30
CA LYS A 179 -7.37 -18.78 8.75
C LYS A 179 -6.15 -18.23 9.47
N ALA A 180 -4.97 -18.30 8.83
CA ALA A 180 -3.74 -17.75 9.36
C ALA A 180 -3.79 -16.21 9.40
N ASP A 181 -4.29 -15.56 8.36
CA ASP A 181 -4.45 -14.10 8.32
C ASP A 181 -5.39 -13.58 9.41
N ILE A 182 -6.49 -14.31 9.66
CA ILE A 182 -7.43 -14.00 10.74
C ILE A 182 -6.75 -14.18 12.10
N ALA A 183 -6.04 -15.31 12.31
CA ALA A 183 -5.35 -15.60 13.57
C ALA A 183 -4.24 -14.58 13.87
N ASN A 184 -3.60 -14.05 12.84
CA ASN A 184 -2.58 -12.99 12.93
C ASN A 184 -3.16 -11.57 13.01
N ASN A 185 -4.47 -11.40 13.16
CA ASN A 185 -5.15 -10.10 13.24
C ASN A 185 -5.01 -9.22 11.98
N LEU A 186 -4.64 -9.75 10.81
CA LEU A 186 -4.53 -8.95 9.59
C LEU A 186 -5.88 -8.38 9.16
N VAL A 187 -6.97 -9.16 9.29
CA VAL A 187 -8.34 -8.68 9.00
C VAL A 187 -8.75 -7.54 9.95
N TYR A 188 -8.37 -7.64 11.23
CA TYR A 188 -8.60 -6.58 12.21
C TYR A 188 -7.92 -5.27 11.76
N TRP A 189 -6.64 -5.33 11.41
CA TRP A 189 -5.88 -4.17 10.92
C TRP A 189 -6.45 -3.63 9.60
N ALA A 190 -6.82 -4.51 8.66
CA ALA A 190 -7.45 -4.08 7.41
C ALA A 190 -8.76 -3.30 7.67
N ASN A 191 -9.57 -3.73 8.64
CA ASN A 191 -10.79 -3.03 9.03
C ASN A 191 -10.50 -1.69 9.72
N LEU A 192 -9.44 -1.60 10.55
CA LEU A 192 -8.99 -0.33 11.12
C LEU A 192 -8.59 0.69 10.03
N PHE A 193 -7.84 0.26 9.02
CA PHE A 193 -7.50 1.12 7.89
C PHE A 193 -8.75 1.57 7.11
N LYS A 194 -9.75 0.71 6.96
CA LYS A 194 -11.01 1.01 6.26
C LYS A 194 -12.03 1.80 7.08
N ALA A 195 -11.84 1.97 8.38
CA ALA A 195 -12.76 2.71 9.22
C ALA A 195 -12.84 4.18 8.80
N THR A 196 -14.02 4.62 8.39
CA THR A 196 -14.29 6.00 7.91
C THR A 196 -15.22 6.77 8.83
N THR A 197 -15.77 6.13 9.85
CA THR A 197 -16.62 6.76 10.88
C THR A 197 -16.04 6.55 12.26
N TRP A 198 -16.36 7.47 13.18
CA TRP A 198 -15.95 7.35 14.58
C TRP A 198 -16.60 6.14 15.26
N GLU A 199 -17.80 5.79 14.87
CA GLU A 199 -18.52 4.63 15.39
C GLU A 199 -17.79 3.34 15.04
N ASP A 200 -17.43 3.15 13.76
CA ASP A 200 -16.70 1.97 13.29
C ASP A 200 -15.33 1.88 13.94
N PHE A 201 -14.60 3.01 14.00
CA PHE A 201 -13.28 3.03 14.62
C PHE A 201 -13.32 2.68 16.09
N LYS A 202 -14.26 3.27 16.86
CA LYS A 202 -14.44 2.98 18.29
C LYS A 202 -14.88 1.54 18.55
N ALA A 203 -15.71 0.97 17.68
CA ALA A 203 -16.09 -0.44 17.80
C ALA A 203 -14.87 -1.38 17.65
N LEU A 204 -13.94 -1.05 16.77
CA LEU A 204 -12.67 -1.78 16.58
C LEU A 204 -11.65 -1.50 17.69
N ALA A 205 -11.63 -0.28 18.23
CA ALA A 205 -10.71 0.12 19.30
C ALA A 205 -11.13 -0.45 20.67
N LYS A 206 -12.39 -0.84 20.84
CA LYS A 206 -12.93 -1.34 22.09
C LYS A 206 -12.05 -2.46 22.66
N ASP A 207 -11.76 -2.36 23.93
CA ASP A 207 -10.91 -3.32 24.68
C ASP A 207 -9.45 -3.42 24.19
N ASN A 208 -9.00 -2.44 23.38
CA ASN A 208 -7.61 -2.33 22.92
C ASN A 208 -7.03 -0.94 23.22
N PRO A 209 -6.40 -0.75 24.39
CA PRO A 209 -5.92 0.57 24.82
C PRO A 209 -4.95 1.24 23.82
N ALA A 210 -4.12 0.45 23.12
CA ALA A 210 -3.23 0.99 22.11
C ALA A 210 -3.97 1.59 20.91
N ILE A 211 -5.11 1.00 20.52
CA ILE A 211 -5.92 1.52 19.42
C ILE A 211 -6.85 2.64 19.90
N GLU A 212 -7.29 2.64 21.15
CA GLU A 212 -7.98 3.80 21.76
C GLU A 212 -7.07 5.02 21.80
N GLU A 213 -5.78 4.85 22.15
CA GLU A 213 -4.76 5.89 22.05
C GLU A 213 -4.63 6.42 20.62
N VAL A 214 -4.56 5.52 19.62
CA VAL A 214 -4.55 5.88 18.19
C VAL A 214 -5.79 6.69 17.82
N GLY A 215 -6.98 6.27 18.25
CA GLY A 215 -8.24 6.98 18.01
C GLY A 215 -8.22 8.41 18.58
N THR A 216 -7.69 8.57 19.78
CA THR A 216 -7.52 9.89 20.41
C THR A 216 -6.55 10.77 19.59
N MET A 217 -5.42 10.24 19.14
CA MET A 217 -4.48 10.98 18.29
C MET A 217 -5.09 11.35 16.93
N ILE A 218 -5.81 10.44 16.28
CA ILE A 218 -6.52 10.73 15.02
C ILE A 218 -7.54 11.87 15.26
N PHE A 219 -8.30 11.81 16.37
CA PHE A 219 -9.24 12.85 16.73
C PHE A 219 -8.53 14.18 16.92
N GLU A 220 -7.47 14.24 17.70
CA GLU A 220 -6.72 15.48 17.94
C GLU A 220 -6.17 16.10 16.66
N LEU A 221 -5.59 15.28 15.75
CA LEU A 221 -5.04 15.76 14.48
C LEU A 221 -6.14 16.26 13.52
N ASN A 222 -7.31 15.64 13.52
CA ASN A 222 -8.45 16.10 12.72
C ASN A 222 -9.00 17.48 13.18
N TYR A 223 -8.66 17.92 14.39
CA TYR A 223 -9.08 19.23 14.92
C TYR A 223 -7.91 20.20 15.14
N ASP A 224 -6.67 19.79 14.90
CA ASP A 224 -5.49 20.66 14.94
C ASP A 224 -5.33 21.39 13.59
N ASN A 225 -5.31 22.73 13.60
CA ASN A 225 -5.28 23.52 12.38
C ASN A 225 -4.01 23.30 11.57
N GLN A 226 -2.85 23.16 12.20
CA GLN A 226 -1.58 22.95 11.50
C GLN A 226 -1.55 21.56 10.86
N ALA A 227 -2.01 20.53 11.57
CA ALA A 227 -2.12 19.17 11.03
C ALA A 227 -3.10 19.13 9.85
N LYS A 228 -4.25 19.84 9.95
CA LYS A 228 -5.22 19.94 8.86
C LYS A 228 -4.64 20.58 7.60
N GLU A 229 -3.88 21.65 7.72
CA GLU A 229 -3.24 22.28 6.57
C GLU A 229 -2.28 21.32 5.84
N LEU A 230 -1.52 20.53 6.60
CA LEU A 230 -0.62 19.52 6.03
C LEU A 230 -1.39 18.36 5.35
N LEU A 231 -2.40 17.82 6.02
CA LEU A 231 -3.26 16.76 5.50
C LEU A 231 -4.03 17.22 4.24
N GLU A 232 -4.54 18.45 4.25
CA GLU A 232 -5.21 19.07 3.10
C GLU A 232 -4.24 19.30 1.93
N GLY A 233 -3.01 19.71 2.22
CA GLY A 233 -1.94 19.86 1.22
C GLY A 233 -1.62 18.52 0.53
N GLN A 234 -1.50 17.44 1.31
CA GLN A 234 -1.29 16.10 0.77
C GLN A 234 -2.48 15.61 -0.06
N ARG A 235 -3.71 15.84 0.42
CA ARG A 235 -4.93 15.49 -0.32
C ARG A 235 -4.95 16.18 -1.68
N ARG A 236 -4.72 17.49 -1.73
CA ARG A 236 -4.68 18.26 -2.98
C ARG A 236 -3.60 17.78 -3.94
N TYR A 237 -2.41 17.45 -3.43
CA TYR A 237 -1.34 16.90 -4.25
C TYR A 237 -1.75 15.57 -4.88
N ARG A 238 -2.39 14.67 -4.12
CA ARG A 238 -2.87 13.37 -4.64
C ARG A 238 -3.98 13.54 -5.67
N GLU A 239 -4.94 14.44 -5.42
CA GLU A 239 -6.02 14.76 -6.37
C GLU A 239 -5.45 15.30 -7.68
N GLN A 240 -4.43 16.16 -7.61
CA GLN A 240 -3.72 16.66 -8.79
C GLN A 240 -3.04 15.51 -9.55
N MET A 241 -2.28 14.65 -8.87
CA MET A 241 -1.62 13.50 -9.50
C MET A 241 -2.62 12.54 -10.16
N ALA A 242 -3.74 12.27 -9.49
CA ALA A 242 -4.82 11.44 -10.04
C ALA A 242 -5.45 12.07 -11.29
N THR A 243 -5.63 13.39 -11.29
CA THR A 243 -6.16 14.15 -12.43
C THR A 243 -5.18 14.13 -13.60
N GLU A 244 -3.90 14.37 -13.37
CA GLU A 244 -2.86 14.31 -14.41
C GLU A 244 -2.77 12.92 -15.03
N TYR A 245 -2.83 11.87 -14.19
CA TYR A 245 -2.88 10.48 -14.67
C TYR A 245 -4.12 10.22 -15.56
N ALA A 246 -5.31 10.60 -15.09
CA ALA A 246 -6.55 10.42 -15.83
C ALA A 246 -6.51 11.17 -17.18
N THR A 247 -5.97 12.39 -17.19
CA THR A 247 -5.78 13.18 -18.41
C THR A 247 -4.84 12.48 -19.37
N GLY A 248 -3.69 12.01 -18.90
CA GLY A 248 -2.75 11.25 -19.74
C GLY A 248 -3.34 9.98 -20.34
N VAL A 249 -4.20 9.26 -19.61
CA VAL A 249 -4.93 8.09 -20.15
C VAL A 249 -5.92 8.49 -21.23
N ILE A 250 -6.65 9.61 -21.05
CA ILE A 250 -7.61 10.12 -22.04
C ILE A 250 -6.88 10.52 -23.33
N ASP A 251 -5.77 11.23 -23.21
CA ASP A 251 -4.99 11.71 -24.34
C ASP A 251 -4.36 10.53 -25.11
N ALA A 252 -3.78 9.56 -24.41
CA ALA A 252 -3.26 8.34 -25.02
C ALA A 252 -4.36 7.55 -25.78
N LYS A 253 -5.58 7.46 -25.20
CA LYS A 253 -6.72 6.82 -25.89
C LYS A 253 -7.12 7.57 -27.15
N LYS A 254 -7.15 8.90 -27.12
CA LYS A 254 -7.46 9.72 -28.30
C LYS A 254 -6.44 9.52 -29.42
N GLU A 255 -5.16 9.44 -29.09
CA GLU A 255 -4.09 9.22 -30.06
C GLU A 255 -4.11 7.81 -30.65
N LEU A 256 -4.41 6.81 -29.81
CA LEU A 256 -4.41 5.41 -30.24
C LEU A 256 -5.69 4.98 -30.94
N GLN A 257 -6.84 5.63 -30.71
CA GLN A 257 -8.12 5.21 -31.25
C GLN A 257 -8.14 5.16 -32.79
N PRO A 258 -7.60 6.15 -33.53
CA PRO A 258 -7.53 6.09 -34.99
C PRO A 258 -6.68 4.92 -35.51
N ILE A 259 -5.59 4.62 -34.80
CA ILE A 259 -4.71 3.48 -35.14
C ILE A 259 -5.44 2.15 -34.91
N ILE A 260 -6.17 2.03 -33.81
CA ILE A 260 -6.98 0.85 -33.49
C ILE A 260 -8.06 0.63 -34.54
N ASP A 261 -8.73 1.70 -34.98
CA ASP A 261 -9.79 1.63 -35.95
C ASP A 261 -9.24 1.24 -37.33
N ASP A 262 -8.10 1.80 -37.78
CA ASP A 262 -7.39 1.41 -39.00
C ASP A 262 -6.95 -0.08 -38.96
N LEU A 263 -6.40 -0.52 -37.85
CA LEU A 263 -5.99 -1.91 -37.67
C LEU A 263 -7.17 -2.88 -37.69
N LYS A 264 -8.31 -2.52 -37.10
CA LYS A 264 -9.55 -3.30 -37.17
C LYS A 264 -10.08 -3.40 -38.61
N GLU A 265 -10.06 -2.30 -39.34
CA GLU A 265 -10.49 -2.30 -40.76
C GLU A 265 -9.57 -3.20 -41.60
N LYS A 266 -8.23 -3.10 -41.39
CA LYS A 266 -7.26 -3.96 -42.09
C LYS A 266 -7.44 -5.44 -41.73
N SER A 267 -7.67 -5.76 -40.43
CA SER A 267 -7.95 -7.14 -39.99
C SER A 267 -9.20 -7.70 -40.68
N ALA A 268 -10.29 -6.95 -40.70
CA ALA A 268 -11.53 -7.38 -41.36
C ALA A 268 -11.33 -7.62 -42.87
N LYS A 269 -10.56 -6.75 -43.56
CA LYS A 269 -10.22 -6.95 -44.99
C LYS A 269 -9.41 -8.23 -45.20
N LEU A 270 -8.42 -8.51 -44.34
CA LEU A 270 -7.61 -9.73 -44.42
C LEU A 270 -8.42 -10.99 -44.11
N GLU A 271 -9.31 -10.95 -43.13
CA GLU A 271 -10.23 -12.06 -42.83
C GLU A 271 -11.14 -12.40 -44.02
N ASN A 272 -11.72 -11.37 -44.66
CA ASN A 272 -12.53 -11.54 -45.86
C ASN A 272 -11.73 -12.11 -47.03
N GLU A 273 -10.52 -11.61 -47.27
CA GLU A 273 -9.65 -12.14 -48.34
C GLU A 273 -9.21 -13.58 -48.05
N ASN A 274 -8.88 -13.91 -46.81
CA ASN A 274 -8.57 -15.29 -46.40
C ASN A 274 -9.77 -16.22 -46.61
N ALA A 275 -10.98 -15.80 -46.26
CA ALA A 275 -12.20 -16.57 -46.52
C ALA A 275 -12.43 -16.80 -48.02
N ARG A 276 -12.19 -15.77 -48.84
CA ARG A 276 -12.27 -15.86 -50.33
C ARG A 276 -11.25 -16.82 -50.88
N LEU A 277 -9.99 -16.71 -50.43
CA LEU A 277 -8.91 -17.61 -50.87
C LEU A 277 -9.17 -19.07 -50.46
N GLN A 278 -9.69 -19.31 -49.26
CA GLN A 278 -10.10 -20.65 -48.84
C GLN A 278 -11.24 -21.21 -49.67
N ALA A 279 -12.22 -20.42 -50.04
CA ALA A 279 -13.30 -20.83 -50.93
C ALA A 279 -12.76 -21.23 -52.32
N LEU A 280 -11.88 -20.41 -52.93
CA LEU A 280 -11.22 -20.70 -54.20
C LEU A 280 -10.36 -21.94 -54.16
N ARG A 281 -9.59 -22.17 -53.10
CA ARG A 281 -8.79 -23.39 -52.90
C ARG A 281 -9.67 -24.63 -52.84
N LYS A 282 -10.81 -24.55 -52.17
CA LYS A 282 -11.78 -25.64 -52.08
C LYS A 282 -12.41 -25.94 -53.46
N GLU A 283 -12.75 -24.91 -54.25
CA GLU A 283 -13.29 -25.02 -55.59
C GLU A 283 -12.30 -25.66 -56.58
N HIS A 284 -11.01 -25.40 -56.42
CA HIS A 284 -9.94 -25.91 -57.26
C HIS A 284 -9.31 -27.21 -56.72
N GLY A 285 -9.88 -27.82 -55.67
CA GLY A 285 -9.42 -29.12 -55.13
C GLY A 285 -8.02 -29.10 -54.52
N ILE A 286 -7.52 -27.93 -54.08
CA ILE A 286 -6.20 -27.78 -53.46
C ILE A 286 -6.32 -28.14 -51.97
N SER A 287 -5.84 -29.30 -51.57
CA SER A 287 -5.80 -29.78 -50.19
C SER A 287 -4.67 -29.08 -49.41
N ASP A 288 -4.95 -28.75 -48.15
CA ASP A 288 -3.89 -28.37 -47.19
C ASP A 288 -2.95 -29.57 -46.98
N LYS A 289 -1.66 -29.40 -47.29
CA LYS A 289 -0.60 -30.33 -46.89
C LYS A 289 -0.03 -29.87 -45.57
#